data_473c0ca30308040abe1694d524898d25
#
_entry.id   473c0ca30308040abe1694d524898d25
#
_cell.length_a   1.000
_cell.length_b   1.000
_cell.length_c   1.000
_cell.angle_alpha   90.00
_cell.angle_beta   90.00
_cell.angle_gamma   90.00
#
_symmetry.space_group_name_H-M   'P 1'
#
loop_
_entity.id
_entity.type
_entity.pdbx_description
1 polymer ?
#
loop_
_entity_poly.entity_id
_entity_poly.type
_entity_poly.pdbx_seq_one_letter_code
_entity_poly.pdbx_strand_id
1 'polypeptide(L)'
;MMKEETPRANRFHIGLFGRRNSGKSSLVNMLTGQQVAVVSDVPGTTTDVVLKNIELPGVGASVLVDTAGYDDEGELGGLRVKQTVNAARRVDLALIIVSGLPDGAEKEKAWAERFRADDIPVLYIYNKVDEDGGSHADAWRMTLGATEVVSVSARTGEGRDRLLSAMAEVYRRTDEVEELT
;
A
#
# COMPACT_ATOMS: atom_id res chain seq x y z
N MET A 1 18.57 -25.23 12.00
CA MET A 1 18.23 -24.05 12.80
C MET A 1 16.87 -23.54 12.38
N MET A 2 15.87 -23.74 13.22
CA MET A 2 14.55 -23.21 12.91
C MET A 2 14.59 -21.70 13.03
N LYS A 3 14.26 -20.99 11.95
CA LYS A 3 14.01 -19.55 12.03
C LYS A 3 12.82 -19.35 12.95
N GLU A 4 13.01 -18.68 14.06
CA GLU A 4 11.88 -18.22 14.86
C GLU A 4 11.04 -17.30 13.99
N GLU A 5 9.77 -17.65 13.79
CA GLU A 5 8.86 -16.77 13.07
C GLU A 5 8.64 -15.50 13.90
N THR A 6 8.91 -14.35 13.29
CA THR A 6 8.62 -13.07 13.92
C THR A 6 7.12 -12.97 14.22
N PRO A 7 6.73 -12.70 15.48
CA PRO A 7 5.31 -12.54 15.80
C PRO A 7 4.66 -11.47 14.92
N ARG A 8 3.41 -11.71 14.51
CA ARG A 8 2.69 -10.78 13.62
C ARG A 8 2.68 -9.34 14.15
N ALA A 9 2.58 -9.15 15.45
CA ALA A 9 2.59 -7.83 16.09
C ALA A 9 3.90 -7.05 15.87
N ASN A 10 5.01 -7.76 15.65
CA ASN A 10 6.34 -7.16 15.47
C ASN A 10 6.77 -7.06 13.99
N ARG A 11 5.91 -7.48 13.06
CA ARG A 11 6.20 -7.37 11.63
C ARG A 11 5.94 -5.95 11.15
N PHE A 12 6.65 -5.58 10.10
CA PHE A 12 6.42 -4.31 9.42
C PHE A 12 5.08 -4.36 8.66
N HIS A 13 4.14 -3.51 9.05
CA HIS A 13 2.81 -3.48 8.46
C HIS A 13 2.75 -2.45 7.34
N ILE A 14 2.37 -2.90 6.15
CA ILE A 14 2.29 -2.06 4.94
C ILE A 14 0.85 -2.04 4.47
N GLY A 15 0.22 -0.88 4.53
CA GLY A 15 -1.15 -0.70 4.05
C GLY A 15 -1.19 -0.38 2.56
N LEU A 16 -2.10 -1.02 1.84
CA LEU A 16 -2.34 -0.78 0.42
C LEU A 16 -3.65 -0.03 0.24
N PHE A 17 -3.59 1.15 -0.35
CA PHE A 17 -4.73 2.01 -0.60
C PHE A 17 -4.77 2.39 -2.07
N GLY A 18 -5.91 2.28 -2.69
CA GLY A 18 -6.09 2.61 -4.08
C GLY A 18 -7.47 2.22 -4.56
N ARG A 19 -7.93 2.86 -5.61
CA ARG A 19 -9.22 2.54 -6.22
C ARG A 19 -9.19 1.15 -6.85
N ARG A 20 -10.40 0.61 -7.08
CA ARG A 20 -10.62 -0.70 -7.67
C ARG A 20 -9.77 -0.98 -8.91
N ASN A 21 -9.63 0.03 -9.77
CA ASN A 21 -8.92 -0.10 -11.04
C ASN A 21 -7.46 0.34 -10.99
N SER A 22 -6.92 0.62 -9.82
CA SER A 22 -5.52 1.07 -9.67
C SER A 22 -4.51 -0.05 -9.87
N GLY A 23 -4.94 -1.31 -9.74
CA GLY A 23 -4.07 -2.47 -9.89
C GLY A 23 -3.44 -2.95 -8.59
N LYS A 24 -4.08 -2.72 -7.44
CA LYS A 24 -3.58 -3.17 -6.13
C LYS A 24 -3.24 -4.66 -6.10
N SER A 25 -4.15 -5.52 -6.59
CA SER A 25 -3.93 -6.97 -6.61
C SER A 25 -2.72 -7.37 -7.44
N SER A 26 -2.57 -6.76 -8.61
CA SER A 26 -1.40 -6.99 -9.47
C SER A 26 -0.11 -6.48 -8.82
N LEU A 27 -0.19 -5.39 -8.07
CA LEU A 27 0.95 -4.87 -7.33
C LEU A 27 1.41 -5.84 -6.24
N VAL A 28 0.47 -6.43 -5.51
CA VAL A 28 0.77 -7.46 -4.51
C VAL A 28 1.51 -8.64 -5.16
N ASN A 29 1.01 -9.12 -6.28
CA ASN A 29 1.66 -10.22 -7.02
C ASN A 29 3.07 -9.84 -7.49
N MET A 30 3.25 -8.62 -7.95
CA MET A 30 4.57 -8.11 -8.34
C MET A 30 5.54 -8.07 -7.16
N LEU A 31 5.09 -7.60 -6.00
CA LEU A 31 5.93 -7.48 -4.81
C LEU A 31 6.33 -8.83 -4.24
N THR A 32 5.43 -9.79 -4.26
CA THR A 32 5.67 -11.12 -3.70
C THR A 32 6.41 -12.05 -4.66
N GLY A 33 6.40 -11.76 -5.95
CA GLY A 33 6.96 -12.62 -6.99
C GLY A 33 6.23 -13.93 -7.18
N GLN A 34 5.13 -14.16 -6.47
CA GLN A 34 4.31 -15.35 -6.55
C GLN A 34 2.84 -14.97 -6.50
N GLN A 35 1.99 -15.79 -7.12
CA GLN A 35 0.57 -15.71 -6.86
C GLN A 35 0.34 -16.10 -5.41
N VAL A 36 0.16 -15.10 -4.57
CA VAL A 36 -0.18 -15.35 -3.18
C VAL A 36 -1.63 -15.81 -3.16
N ALA A 37 -1.85 -17.06 -2.78
CA ALA A 37 -3.17 -17.54 -2.50
C ALA A 37 -3.75 -16.67 -1.37
N VAL A 38 -4.94 -16.12 -1.61
CA VAL A 38 -5.67 -15.39 -0.59
C VAL A 38 -5.87 -16.31 0.61
N VAL A 39 -5.15 -16.05 1.68
CA VAL A 39 -5.33 -16.80 2.93
C VAL A 39 -6.42 -16.06 3.69
N SER A 40 -7.58 -16.63 3.68
CA SER A 40 -8.80 -16.29 4.39
C SER A 40 -9.78 -15.39 3.67
N ASP A 41 -10.54 -15.99 2.79
CA ASP A 41 -11.96 -15.72 2.76
C ASP A 41 -12.61 -16.58 3.84
N VAL A 42 -12.84 -16.03 5.00
CA VAL A 42 -13.78 -16.65 5.91
C VAL A 42 -15.16 -16.33 5.36
N PRO A 43 -15.90 -17.36 4.84
CA PRO A 43 -17.22 -17.10 4.26
C PRO A 43 -18.13 -16.43 5.28
N GLY A 44 -18.71 -15.28 4.89
CA GLY A 44 -19.66 -14.55 5.72
C GLY A 44 -19.06 -13.43 6.56
N THR A 45 -17.75 -13.18 6.50
CA THR A 45 -17.17 -11.97 7.07
C THR A 45 -17.00 -10.90 5.98
N THR A 46 -17.71 -9.80 6.15
CA THR A 46 -17.54 -8.60 5.34
C THR A 46 -16.32 -7.83 5.81
N THR A 47 -15.18 -8.51 5.99
CA THR A 47 -13.94 -7.82 6.28
C THR A 47 -13.34 -7.31 5.00
N ASP A 48 -13.35 -6.02 4.85
CA ASP A 48 -12.78 -5.30 3.71
C ASP A 48 -11.25 -5.24 3.77
N VAL A 49 -10.66 -5.91 4.75
CA VAL A 49 -9.22 -5.91 4.98
C VAL A 49 -8.71 -7.35 4.95
N VAL A 50 -7.78 -7.61 4.03
CA VAL A 50 -7.10 -8.91 3.93
C VAL A 50 -5.66 -8.73 4.40
N LEU A 51 -5.24 -9.54 5.36
CA LEU A 51 -3.86 -9.55 5.84
C LEU A 51 -3.08 -10.66 5.14
N LYS A 52 -1.93 -10.29 4.57
CA LYS A 52 -1.03 -11.24 3.89
C LYS A 52 0.36 -11.15 4.49
N ASN A 53 0.87 -12.29 4.94
CA ASN A 53 2.26 -12.37 5.38
C ASN A 53 3.17 -12.49 4.16
N ILE A 54 4.14 -11.62 4.06
CA ILE A 54 5.12 -11.64 2.97
C ILE A 54 6.52 -11.41 3.52
N GLU A 55 7.50 -11.78 2.72
CA GLU A 55 8.88 -11.45 2.98
C GLU A 55 9.39 -10.54 1.86
N LEU A 56 9.85 -9.35 2.23
CA LEU A 56 10.29 -8.35 1.27
C LEU A 56 11.81 -8.18 1.33
N PRO A 57 12.48 -8.12 0.17
CA PRO A 57 13.92 -7.82 0.13
C PRO A 57 14.22 -6.49 0.82
N GLY A 58 15.20 -6.49 1.73
CA GLY A 58 15.61 -5.31 2.47
C GLY A 58 14.74 -4.92 3.66
N VAL A 59 13.58 -5.53 3.81
CA VAL A 59 12.64 -5.28 4.91
C VAL A 59 12.48 -6.51 5.80
N GLY A 60 12.35 -7.68 5.19
CA GLY A 60 12.13 -8.93 5.91
C GLY A 60 10.67 -9.29 6.08
N ALA A 61 10.34 -9.93 7.19
CA ALA A 61 8.97 -10.37 7.47
C ALA A 61 8.03 -9.18 7.62
N SER A 62 7.01 -9.13 6.78
CA SER A 62 6.07 -8.02 6.69
C SER A 62 4.63 -8.53 6.61
N VAL A 63 3.68 -7.65 6.89
CA VAL A 63 2.26 -7.90 6.69
C VAL A 63 1.72 -6.87 5.71
N LEU A 64 1.15 -7.33 4.62
CA LEU A 64 0.38 -6.47 3.73
C LEU A 64 -1.04 -6.36 4.25
N VAL A 65 -1.49 -5.15 4.47
CA VAL A 65 -2.87 -4.83 4.85
C VAL A 65 -3.58 -4.39 3.58
N ASP A 66 -4.26 -5.32 2.92
CA ASP A 66 -4.95 -5.04 1.67
C ASP A 66 -6.37 -4.55 1.97
N THR A 67 -6.66 -3.35 1.53
CA THR A 67 -7.96 -2.71 1.75
C THR A 67 -8.90 -2.91 0.55
N ALA A 68 -8.97 -4.15 0.03
CA ALA A 68 -9.89 -4.48 -1.06
C ALA A 68 -11.34 -4.13 -0.71
N GLY A 69 -12.11 -3.65 -1.68
CA GLY A 69 -13.49 -3.23 -1.48
C GLY A 69 -13.67 -1.80 -0.99
N TYR A 70 -12.59 -1.07 -0.84
CA TYR A 70 -12.57 0.30 -0.35
C TYR A 70 -13.24 1.31 -1.28
N ASP A 71 -13.45 0.90 -2.51
CA ASP A 71 -13.95 1.76 -3.58
C ASP A 71 -15.46 1.66 -3.78
N ASP A 72 -16.12 0.85 -2.97
CA ASP A 72 -17.56 0.69 -3.09
C ASP A 72 -18.26 1.97 -2.69
N GLU A 73 -19.00 2.51 -3.63
CA GLU A 73 -19.70 3.77 -3.54
C GLU A 73 -20.82 3.73 -2.50
N GLY A 74 -21.03 4.84 -1.80
CA GLY A 74 -22.17 5.08 -0.94
C GLY A 74 -21.85 5.13 0.55
N GLU A 75 -22.90 5.19 1.39
CA GLU A 75 -22.78 5.31 2.84
C GLU A 75 -22.05 4.13 3.49
N LEU A 76 -22.19 2.95 2.90
CA LEU A 76 -21.45 1.77 3.30
C LEU A 76 -19.94 1.94 3.07
N GLY A 77 -19.56 2.61 1.98
CA GLY A 77 -18.16 2.94 1.69
C GLY A 77 -17.54 3.83 2.76
N GLY A 78 -18.27 4.80 3.29
CA GLY A 78 -17.79 5.67 4.36
C GLY A 78 -17.56 4.94 5.68
N LEU A 79 -18.45 4.02 6.05
CA LEU A 79 -18.29 3.17 7.23
C LEU A 79 -17.11 2.20 7.08
N ARG A 80 -16.94 1.62 5.89
CA ARG A 80 -15.81 0.75 5.56
C ARG A 80 -14.49 1.51 5.63
N VAL A 81 -14.46 2.74 5.15
CA VAL A 81 -13.31 3.63 5.25
C VAL A 81 -12.90 3.82 6.72
N LYS A 82 -13.85 4.12 7.61
CA LYS A 82 -13.57 4.27 9.03
C LYS A 82 -13.05 2.97 9.67
N GLN A 83 -13.64 1.84 9.34
CA GLN A 83 -13.19 0.54 9.83
C GLN A 83 -11.81 0.20 9.32
N THR A 84 -11.54 0.47 8.06
CA THR A 84 -10.23 0.24 7.45
C THR A 84 -9.16 1.15 8.06
N VAL A 85 -9.47 2.41 8.26
CA VAL A 85 -8.57 3.36 8.94
C VAL A 85 -8.32 2.92 10.39
N ASN A 86 -9.35 2.43 11.09
CA ASN A 86 -9.18 1.90 12.44
C ASN A 86 -8.36 0.61 12.47
N ALA A 87 -8.56 -0.29 11.53
CA ALA A 87 -7.74 -1.48 11.38
C ALA A 87 -6.30 -1.15 10.96
N ALA A 88 -6.13 -0.08 10.21
CA ALA A 88 -4.84 0.43 9.74
C ALA A 88 -4.09 1.26 10.81
N ARG A 89 -4.59 1.37 12.04
CA ARG A 89 -3.88 2.07 13.13
C ARG A 89 -2.48 1.51 13.43
N ARG A 90 -2.17 0.33 12.88
CA ARG A 90 -0.87 -0.31 13.02
C ARG A 90 -0.09 -0.37 11.71
N VAL A 91 -0.45 0.47 10.75
CA VAL A 91 0.29 0.56 9.49
C VAL A 91 1.55 1.39 9.72
N ASP A 92 2.68 0.79 9.43
CA ASP A 92 3.99 1.44 9.53
C ASP A 92 4.35 2.21 8.25
N LEU A 93 3.78 1.81 7.14
CA LEU A 93 3.96 2.42 5.82
C LEU A 93 2.66 2.29 5.03
N ALA A 94 2.18 3.39 4.47
CA ALA A 94 1.03 3.38 3.58
C ALA A 94 1.48 3.54 2.12
N LEU A 95 0.96 2.69 1.24
CA LEU A 95 1.14 2.79 -0.20
C LEU A 95 -0.16 3.30 -0.81
N ILE A 96 -0.13 4.47 -1.42
CA ILE A 96 -1.27 5.00 -2.17
C ILE A 96 -1.00 4.77 -3.65
N ILE A 97 -1.84 3.93 -4.28
CA ILE A 97 -1.67 3.48 -5.65
C ILE A 97 -2.65 4.21 -6.54
N VAL A 98 -2.14 4.87 -7.55
CA VAL A 98 -2.91 5.67 -8.51
C VAL A 98 -2.60 5.27 -9.94
N SER A 99 -3.49 5.58 -10.85
CA SER A 99 -3.29 5.40 -12.30
C SER A 99 -4.17 6.36 -13.08
N GLY A 100 -3.81 6.62 -14.33
CA GLY A 100 -4.57 7.51 -15.20
C GLY A 100 -4.52 8.98 -14.76
N LEU A 101 -5.53 9.73 -15.13
CA LEU A 101 -5.67 11.15 -14.76
C LEU A 101 -6.17 11.30 -13.32
N PRO A 102 -5.73 12.35 -12.60
CA PRO A 102 -6.14 12.56 -11.21
C PRO A 102 -7.55 13.16 -11.07
N ASP A 103 -8.49 12.70 -11.88
CA ASP A 103 -9.89 13.13 -11.78
C ASP A 103 -10.57 12.51 -10.57
N GLY A 104 -11.26 13.33 -9.77
CA GLY A 104 -11.95 12.85 -8.60
C GLY A 104 -11.03 12.31 -7.51
N ALA A 105 -9.91 12.97 -7.27
CA ALA A 105 -8.87 12.53 -6.35
C ALA A 105 -9.18 12.78 -4.87
N GLU A 106 -10.43 13.04 -4.51
CA GLU A 106 -10.82 13.34 -3.13
C GLU A 106 -10.47 12.24 -2.14
N LYS A 107 -10.63 10.98 -2.54
CA LYS A 107 -10.28 9.83 -1.70
C LYS A 107 -8.79 9.76 -1.42
N GLU A 108 -7.98 9.89 -2.47
CA GLU A 108 -6.53 9.85 -2.38
C GLU A 108 -6.00 11.01 -1.53
N LYS A 109 -6.56 12.19 -1.70
CA LYS A 109 -6.21 13.35 -0.87
C LYS A 109 -6.58 13.13 0.59
N ALA A 110 -7.76 12.58 0.85
CA ALA A 110 -8.21 12.27 2.20
C ALA A 110 -7.31 11.24 2.88
N TRP A 111 -6.89 10.19 2.18
CA TRP A 111 -5.92 9.23 2.69
C TRP A 111 -4.58 9.89 3.02
N ALA A 112 -4.06 10.69 2.09
CA ALA A 112 -2.79 11.38 2.29
C ALA A 112 -2.82 12.31 3.51
N GLU A 113 -3.89 13.07 3.69
CA GLU A 113 -4.08 13.95 4.84
C GLU A 113 -4.18 13.17 6.15
N ARG A 114 -4.92 12.06 6.14
CA ARG A 114 -5.09 11.22 7.31
C ARG A 114 -3.76 10.60 7.75
N PHE A 115 -3.00 10.05 6.83
CA PHE A 115 -1.70 9.46 7.15
C PHE A 115 -0.70 10.50 7.61
N ARG A 116 -0.74 11.69 7.02
CA ARG A 116 0.11 12.81 7.46
C ARG A 116 -0.23 13.24 8.88
N ALA A 117 -1.51 13.31 9.22
CA ALA A 117 -1.97 13.66 10.57
C ALA A 117 -1.57 12.59 11.60
N ASP A 118 -1.50 11.33 11.21
CA ASP A 118 -1.13 10.22 12.07
C ASP A 118 0.38 9.90 12.04
N ASP A 119 1.19 10.73 11.39
CA ASP A 119 2.64 10.55 11.22
C ASP A 119 3.03 9.21 10.58
N ILE A 120 2.19 8.70 9.69
CA ILE A 120 2.44 7.47 8.95
C ILE A 120 3.14 7.83 7.64
N PRO A 121 4.35 7.28 7.36
CA PRO A 121 5.01 7.47 6.08
C PRO A 121 4.16 6.97 4.91
N VAL A 122 4.13 7.71 3.81
CA VAL A 122 3.38 7.37 2.62
C VAL A 122 4.31 7.30 1.41
N LEU A 123 4.19 6.24 0.63
CA LEU A 123 4.75 6.15 -0.71
C LEU A 123 3.61 6.24 -1.72
N TYR A 124 3.75 7.14 -2.68
CA TYR A 124 2.80 7.30 -3.77
C TYR A 124 3.30 6.51 -4.96
N ILE A 125 2.44 5.64 -5.51
CA ILE A 125 2.79 4.73 -6.58
C ILE A 125 1.90 5.01 -7.78
N TYR A 126 2.51 5.39 -8.90
CA TYR A 126 1.82 5.50 -10.17
C TYR A 126 1.96 4.16 -10.93
N ASN A 127 0.84 3.48 -11.11
CA ASN A 127 0.81 2.17 -11.77
C ASN A 127 0.38 2.30 -13.23
N LYS A 128 0.62 1.26 -14.00
CA LYS A 128 0.22 1.11 -15.41
C LYS A 128 1.03 1.97 -16.38
N VAL A 129 2.32 2.18 -16.08
CA VAL A 129 3.22 2.89 -17.00
C VAL A 129 3.36 2.18 -18.35
N ASP A 130 3.08 0.87 -18.42
CA ASP A 130 3.02 0.13 -19.68
C ASP A 130 1.91 0.61 -20.62
N GLU A 131 0.86 1.23 -20.07
CA GLU A 131 -0.27 1.75 -20.86
C GLU A 131 -0.04 3.18 -21.37
N ASP A 132 0.59 4.04 -20.57
CA ASP A 132 0.69 5.47 -20.87
C ASP A 132 2.11 6.05 -20.76
N GLY A 133 3.10 5.23 -20.49
CA GLY A 133 4.49 5.68 -20.30
C GLY A 133 4.72 6.55 -19.07
N GLY A 134 3.76 6.59 -18.14
CA GLY A 134 3.86 7.40 -16.94
C GLY A 134 3.52 8.88 -17.14
N SER A 135 2.83 9.20 -18.23
CA SER A 135 2.55 10.60 -18.62
C SER A 135 1.76 11.41 -17.59
N HIS A 136 0.98 10.75 -16.73
CA HIS A 136 0.15 11.39 -15.73
C HIS A 136 0.72 11.33 -14.31
N ALA A 137 1.89 10.74 -14.13
CA ALA A 137 2.52 10.60 -12.81
C ALA A 137 2.79 11.95 -12.16
N ASP A 138 3.27 12.92 -12.94
CA ASP A 138 3.58 14.25 -12.44
C ASP A 138 2.33 15.02 -12.03
N ALA A 139 1.23 14.85 -12.76
CA ALA A 139 -0.05 15.43 -12.39
C ALA A 139 -0.55 14.90 -11.04
N TRP A 140 -0.39 13.61 -10.79
CA TRP A 140 -0.70 13.03 -9.48
C TRP A 140 0.22 13.54 -8.38
N ARG A 141 1.51 13.66 -8.66
CA ARG A 141 2.48 14.23 -7.72
C ARG A 141 2.05 15.62 -7.25
N MET A 142 1.67 16.46 -8.18
CA MET A 142 1.20 17.83 -7.88
C MET A 142 -0.14 17.82 -7.13
N THR A 143 -1.07 16.99 -7.57
CA THR A 143 -2.41 16.89 -6.97
C THR A 143 -2.37 16.42 -5.51
N LEU A 144 -1.48 15.49 -5.20
CA LEU A 144 -1.34 14.94 -3.84
C LEU A 144 -0.35 15.73 -2.97
N GLY A 145 0.34 16.72 -3.53
CA GLY A 145 1.39 17.43 -2.81
C GLY A 145 2.56 16.54 -2.43
N ALA A 146 2.82 15.52 -3.23
CA ALA A 146 3.88 14.55 -2.98
C ALA A 146 5.23 15.09 -3.44
N THR A 147 6.29 14.74 -2.72
CA THR A 147 7.66 15.03 -3.11
C THR A 147 8.09 14.15 -4.27
N GLU A 148 7.68 12.88 -4.23
CA GLU A 148 8.05 11.87 -5.20
C GLU A 148 6.90 10.90 -5.45
N VAL A 149 6.79 10.41 -6.67
CA VAL A 149 5.88 9.32 -7.06
C VAL A 149 6.70 8.25 -7.73
N VAL A 150 6.59 7.02 -7.25
CA VAL A 150 7.28 5.86 -7.83
C VAL A 150 6.43 5.31 -8.98
N SER A 151 6.96 5.32 -10.18
CA SER A 151 6.28 4.83 -11.37
C SER A 151 6.56 3.34 -11.60
N VAL A 152 5.51 2.55 -11.73
CA VAL A 152 5.61 1.10 -11.90
C VAL A 152 4.62 0.59 -12.95
N SER A 153 4.90 -0.60 -13.46
CA SER A 153 3.89 -1.45 -14.10
C SER A 153 3.80 -2.76 -13.32
N ALA A 154 2.73 -2.92 -12.58
CA ALA A 154 2.50 -4.16 -11.83
C ALA A 154 2.34 -5.37 -12.77
N ARG A 155 1.90 -5.12 -14.00
CA ARG A 155 1.73 -6.17 -15.02
C ARG A 155 3.07 -6.65 -15.57
N THR A 156 4.01 -5.74 -15.85
CA THR A 156 5.30 -6.07 -16.48
C THR A 156 6.45 -6.25 -15.49
N GLY A 157 6.29 -5.73 -14.28
CA GLY A 157 7.34 -5.70 -13.27
C GLY A 157 8.24 -4.47 -13.35
N GLU A 158 7.97 -3.55 -14.28
CA GLU A 158 8.76 -2.33 -14.40
C GLU A 158 8.66 -1.50 -13.12
N GLY A 159 9.81 -1.02 -12.63
CA GLY A 159 9.88 -0.20 -11.43
C GLY A 159 9.85 -0.97 -10.11
N ARG A 160 9.75 -2.29 -10.13
CA ARG A 160 9.72 -3.13 -8.92
C ARG A 160 10.91 -2.85 -8.02
N ASP A 161 12.11 -2.82 -8.56
CA ASP A 161 13.32 -2.64 -7.75
C ASP A 161 13.38 -1.25 -7.11
N ARG A 162 12.93 -0.22 -7.82
CA ARG A 162 12.82 1.13 -7.26
C ARG A 162 11.80 1.20 -6.12
N LEU A 163 10.68 0.54 -6.28
CA LEU A 163 9.65 0.48 -5.23
C LEU A 163 10.17 -0.26 -4.01
N LEU A 164 10.79 -1.41 -4.18
CA LEU A 164 11.37 -2.17 -3.07
C LEU A 164 12.46 -1.38 -2.35
N SER A 165 13.29 -0.65 -3.08
CA SER A 165 14.32 0.21 -2.49
C SER A 165 13.71 1.35 -1.67
N ALA A 166 12.64 1.96 -2.17
CA ALA A 166 11.93 3.02 -1.45
C ALA A 166 11.27 2.49 -0.17
N MET A 167 10.68 1.31 -0.22
CA MET A 167 10.09 0.66 0.94
C MET A 167 11.16 0.29 1.98
N ALA A 168 12.28 -0.24 1.56
CA ALA A 168 13.40 -0.58 2.43
C ALA A 168 13.99 0.66 3.12
N GLU A 169 14.04 1.78 2.44
CA GLU A 169 14.51 3.04 3.01
C GLU A 169 13.57 3.55 4.10
N VAL A 170 12.27 3.50 3.89
CA VAL A 170 11.29 3.86 4.92
C VAL A 170 11.43 2.95 6.14
N TYR A 171 11.58 1.65 5.92
CA TYR A 171 11.80 0.68 6.98
C TYR A 171 13.04 1.02 7.82
N ARG A 172 14.16 1.33 7.19
CA ARG A 172 15.39 1.69 7.88
C ARG A 172 15.24 2.95 8.74
N ARG A 173 14.55 3.96 8.24
CA ARG A 173 14.27 5.18 8.99
C ARG A 173 13.40 4.92 10.22
N THR A 174 12.40 4.06 10.07
CA THR A 174 11.51 3.67 11.15
C THR A 174 12.29 2.91 12.24
N ASP A 175 13.14 1.98 11.82
CA ASP A 175 13.98 1.19 12.72
C ASP A 175 14.97 2.06 13.49
N GLU A 176 15.62 3.01 12.84
CA GLU A 176 16.52 3.98 13.47
C GLU A 176 15.82 4.82 14.54
N VAL A 177 14.58 5.23 14.29
CA VAL A 177 13.80 6.01 15.27
C VAL A 177 13.43 5.15 16.48
N GLU A 178 13.08 3.89 16.28
CA GLU A 178 12.80 2.96 17.38
C GLU A 178 14.04 2.68 18.24
N GLU A 179 15.21 2.57 17.64
CA GLU A 179 16.47 2.37 18.38
C GLU A 179 16.86 3.57 19.23
N LEU A 180 16.44 4.78 18.88
CA LEU A 180 16.75 6.02 19.58
C LEU A 180 15.78 6.34 20.75
N THR A 181 14.69 5.60 20.83
CA THR A 181 13.72 5.73 21.92
C THR A 181 13.80 4.55 22.88
#